data_23d8d8d845be55690970782fa9e7baa8
#
_entry.id   23d8d8d845be55690970782fa9e7baa8
#
_cell.length_a   1.000
_cell.length_b   1.000
_cell.length_c   1.000
_cell.angle_alpha   90.00
_cell.angle_beta   90.00
_cell.angle_gamma   90.00
#
_symmetry.space_group_name_H-M   'P 1'
#
loop_
_entity.id
_entity.type
_entity.pdbx_description
1 polymer ?
#
loop_
_entity_poly.entity_id
_entity_poly.type
_entity_poly.pdbx_seq_one_letter_code
_entity_poly.pdbx_strand_id
1 'polypeptide(L)'
;MMVRPITPSIQPLELQVMVNSLFPRGVSKHGDGYFLSADAIAGHINFSIDWGLEFYRRAMRPSAPSRYECIFACETLEGAIAFRSQYRNPHSPIYEVEADEDLIHRGDMALLNNANSCLVYTYQIEHYWAGTTFSQQPFWEILIPLPATIGNRVA
;
A
#
# COMPACT_ATOMS: atom_id res chain seq x y z
N MET A 1 0.75 0.40 -20.54
CA MET A 1 2.11 0.17 -19.98
C MET A 1 1.98 -0.71 -18.74
N MET A 2 2.82 -1.70 -18.56
CA MET A 2 2.76 -2.57 -17.38
C MET A 2 3.73 -2.12 -16.31
N VAL A 3 3.25 -1.92 -15.10
CA VAL A 3 4.08 -1.69 -13.92
C VAL A 3 4.51 -3.03 -13.36
N ARG A 4 5.80 -3.24 -13.25
CA ARG A 4 6.41 -4.46 -12.75
C ARG A 4 7.04 -4.25 -11.38
N PRO A 5 7.19 -5.31 -10.58
CA PRO A 5 7.90 -5.22 -9.33
C PRO A 5 9.38 -4.86 -9.54
N ILE A 6 9.94 -4.23 -8.55
CA ILE A 6 11.37 -3.95 -8.47
C ILE A 6 12.07 -5.22 -7.97
N THR A 7 13.21 -5.53 -8.56
CA THR A 7 14.11 -6.57 -8.03
C THR A 7 15.31 -5.87 -7.40
N PRO A 8 15.27 -5.62 -6.09
CA PRO A 8 16.35 -4.90 -5.43
C PRO A 8 17.62 -5.77 -5.37
N SER A 9 18.77 -5.14 -5.57
CA SER A 9 20.07 -5.73 -5.30
C SER A 9 20.52 -5.31 -3.91
N ILE A 10 20.36 -6.20 -2.93
CA ILE A 10 20.65 -5.93 -1.53
C ILE A 10 21.85 -6.76 -1.11
N GLN A 11 22.79 -6.15 -0.40
CA GLN A 11 23.93 -6.83 0.20
C GLN A 11 23.80 -6.82 1.73
N PRO A 12 24.13 -7.88 2.44
CA PRO A 12 24.61 -9.16 1.90
C PRO A 12 23.51 -9.98 1.22
N LEU A 13 23.89 -11.01 0.45
CA LEU A 13 22.99 -11.85 -0.35
C LEU A 13 21.87 -12.51 0.48
N GLU A 14 22.15 -12.81 1.74
CA GLU A 14 21.18 -13.39 2.69
C GLU A 14 19.96 -12.47 2.87
N LEU A 15 20.16 -11.15 2.89
CA LEU A 15 19.05 -10.19 2.98
C LEU A 15 18.21 -10.21 1.71
N GLN A 16 18.82 -10.36 0.55
CA GLN A 16 18.10 -10.51 -0.71
C GLN A 16 17.25 -11.78 -0.75
N VAL A 17 17.79 -12.90 -0.28
CA VAL A 17 17.05 -14.16 -0.14
C VAL A 17 15.86 -13.98 0.80
N MET A 18 16.06 -13.31 1.92
CA MET A 18 14.98 -13.00 2.86
C MET A 18 13.89 -12.13 2.21
N VAL A 19 14.25 -11.05 1.52
CA VAL A 19 13.28 -10.19 0.82
C VAL A 19 12.48 -10.95 -0.21
N ASN A 20 13.13 -11.79 -1.03
CA ASN A 20 12.45 -12.61 -2.02
C ASN A 20 11.49 -13.64 -1.38
N SER A 21 11.85 -14.17 -0.21
CA SER A 21 10.97 -15.06 0.56
C SER A 21 9.76 -14.33 1.17
N LEU A 22 9.95 -13.10 1.64
CA LEU A 22 8.89 -12.30 2.23
C LEU A 22 7.92 -11.75 1.17
N PHE A 23 8.42 -11.43 -0.02
CA PHE A 23 7.68 -10.81 -1.11
C PHE A 23 7.91 -11.57 -2.43
N PRO A 24 7.26 -12.73 -2.60
CA PRO A 24 7.50 -13.61 -3.75
C PRO A 24 7.08 -12.97 -5.09
N ARG A 25 6.21 -11.97 -5.06
CA ARG A 25 5.82 -11.19 -6.25
C ARG A 25 6.80 -10.05 -6.56
N GLY A 26 7.81 -9.86 -5.73
CA GLY A 26 8.71 -8.70 -5.75
C GLY A 26 8.11 -7.47 -5.08
N VAL A 27 8.91 -6.43 -4.87
CA VAL A 27 8.48 -5.21 -4.18
C VAL A 27 8.01 -4.13 -5.14
N SER A 28 6.96 -3.41 -4.76
CA SER A 28 6.52 -2.21 -5.44
C SER A 28 7.42 -1.02 -5.11
N LYS A 29 7.20 0.13 -5.78
CA LYS A 29 7.87 1.38 -5.40
C LYS A 29 7.58 1.79 -3.95
N HIS A 30 6.37 1.50 -3.46
CA HIS A 30 6.02 1.71 -2.05
C HIS A 30 6.82 0.78 -1.13
N GLY A 31 6.91 -0.51 -1.48
CA GLY A 31 7.73 -1.48 -0.73
C GLY A 31 9.21 -1.12 -0.73
N ASP A 32 9.76 -0.64 -1.83
CA ASP A 32 11.13 -0.14 -1.90
C ASP A 32 11.35 1.03 -0.94
N GLY A 33 10.46 2.02 -0.96
CA GLY A 33 10.57 3.22 -0.12
C GLY A 33 10.33 2.97 1.38
N TYR A 34 9.45 2.04 1.74
CA TYR A 34 9.02 1.84 3.14
C TYR A 34 9.59 0.59 3.81
N PHE A 35 10.04 -0.38 3.05
CA PHE A 35 10.62 -1.61 3.60
C PHE A 35 12.13 -1.71 3.40
N LEU A 36 12.64 -1.28 2.24
CA LEU A 36 14.05 -1.44 1.88
C LEU A 36 14.88 -0.17 2.10
N SER A 37 14.25 1.01 2.09
CA SER A 37 14.96 2.29 2.21
C SER A 37 15.23 2.66 3.68
N ALA A 38 16.45 3.15 3.94
CA ALA A 38 16.80 3.75 5.23
C ALA A 38 16.01 5.05 5.50
N ASP A 39 15.52 5.74 4.47
CA ASP A 39 14.72 6.94 4.59
C ASP A 39 13.34 6.65 5.22
N ALA A 40 12.82 5.43 5.06
CA ALA A 40 11.58 5.01 5.70
C ALA A 40 11.69 5.02 7.24
N ILE A 41 12.86 4.70 7.79
CA ILE A 41 13.12 4.73 9.25
C ILE A 41 13.09 6.17 9.76
N ALA A 42 13.55 7.14 8.99
CA ALA A 42 13.49 8.56 9.34
C ALA A 42 12.05 9.12 9.31
N GLY A 43 11.15 8.52 8.55
CA GLY A 43 9.72 8.86 8.47
C GLY A 43 8.85 8.31 9.60
N HIS A 44 9.42 7.80 10.67
CA HIS A 44 8.88 7.32 11.96
C HIS A 44 7.46 6.73 11.97
N ILE A 45 6.44 7.56 11.79
CA ILE A 45 5.02 7.19 11.96
C ILE A 45 4.53 6.33 10.81
N ASN A 46 4.82 6.71 9.58
CA ASN A 46 4.37 5.98 8.38
C ASN A 46 4.99 4.59 8.31
N PHE A 47 6.26 4.46 8.70
CA PHE A 47 6.92 3.16 8.83
C PHE A 47 6.21 2.25 9.83
N SER A 48 5.88 2.77 11.03
CA SER A 48 5.19 1.98 12.06
C SER A 48 3.81 1.54 11.63
N ILE A 49 3.08 2.40 10.93
CA ILE A 49 1.75 2.10 10.38
C ILE A 49 1.85 0.99 9.33
N ASP A 50 2.69 1.16 8.32
CA ASP A 50 2.83 0.18 7.24
C ASP A 50 3.36 -1.17 7.74
N TRP A 51 4.34 -1.15 8.67
CA TRP A 51 4.86 -2.37 9.25
C TRP A 51 3.82 -3.11 10.10
N GLY A 52 3.05 -2.38 10.90
CA GLY A 52 1.95 -2.95 11.68
C GLY A 52 0.86 -3.55 10.80
N LEU A 53 0.48 -2.88 9.72
CA LEU A 53 -0.45 -3.39 8.70
C LEU A 53 0.04 -4.70 8.09
N GLU A 54 1.31 -4.76 7.70
CA GLU A 54 1.89 -5.96 7.10
C GLU A 54 1.98 -7.12 8.10
N PHE A 55 2.36 -6.83 9.36
CA PHE A 55 2.42 -7.84 10.41
C PHE A 55 1.04 -8.44 10.69
N TYR A 56 0.03 -7.59 10.86
CA TYR A 56 -1.35 -8.03 11.07
C TYR A 56 -1.87 -8.83 9.87
N ARG A 57 -1.63 -8.35 8.66
CA ARG A 57 -2.01 -9.06 7.43
C ARG A 57 -1.45 -10.46 7.40
N ARG A 58 -0.15 -10.64 7.64
CA ARG A 58 0.50 -11.95 7.64
C ARG A 58 -0.11 -12.91 8.65
N ALA A 59 -0.45 -12.40 9.83
CA ALA A 59 -1.00 -13.23 10.92
C ALA A 59 -2.49 -13.53 10.73
N MET A 60 -3.28 -12.56 10.30
CA MET A 60 -4.75 -12.60 10.38
C MET A 60 -5.45 -12.60 9.02
N ARG A 61 -4.79 -12.14 7.97
CA ARG A 61 -5.33 -11.98 6.60
C ARG A 61 -4.31 -12.40 5.52
N PRO A 62 -3.76 -13.62 5.57
CA PRO A 62 -2.65 -14.02 4.70
C PRO A 62 -2.99 -14.03 3.21
N SER A 63 -4.28 -14.12 2.86
CA SER A 63 -4.74 -14.04 1.46
C SER A 63 -4.85 -12.62 0.93
N ALA A 64 -4.88 -11.59 1.79
CA ALA A 64 -4.90 -10.21 1.34
C ALA A 64 -3.55 -9.82 0.72
N PRO A 65 -3.54 -8.96 -0.31
CA PRO A 65 -2.30 -8.56 -0.96
C PRO A 65 -1.45 -7.69 -0.02
N SER A 66 -0.12 -7.85 -0.08
CA SER A 66 0.79 -7.00 0.68
C SER A 66 0.84 -5.59 0.10
N ARG A 67 0.74 -4.56 0.95
CA ARG A 67 0.94 -3.16 0.53
C ARG A 67 2.30 -2.95 -0.13
N TYR A 68 3.32 -3.72 0.27
CA TYR A 68 4.67 -3.66 -0.29
C TYR A 68 4.80 -4.28 -1.69
N GLU A 69 3.82 -5.08 -2.12
CA GLU A 69 3.75 -5.71 -3.43
C GLU A 69 2.69 -5.06 -4.35
N CYS A 70 2.05 -3.97 -3.90
CA CYS A 70 0.93 -3.32 -4.59
C CYS A 70 1.28 -1.94 -5.13
N ILE A 71 0.57 -1.54 -6.19
CA ILE A 71 0.31 -0.13 -6.48
C ILE A 71 -1.00 0.28 -5.81
N PHE A 72 -1.18 1.59 -5.65
CA PHE A 72 -2.34 2.19 -4.99
C PHE A 72 -3.18 2.92 -6.02
N ALA A 73 -4.49 2.71 -5.96
CA ALA A 73 -5.47 3.37 -6.82
C ALA A 73 -6.63 3.92 -5.99
N CYS A 74 -7.46 4.73 -6.64
CA CYS A 74 -8.75 5.16 -6.12
C CYS A 74 -9.85 4.60 -7.02
N GLU A 75 -11.04 4.38 -6.47
CA GLU A 75 -12.19 3.86 -7.22
C GLU A 75 -12.69 4.84 -8.28
N THR A 76 -12.52 6.15 -8.03
CA THR A 76 -13.01 7.20 -8.92
C THR A 76 -11.93 8.22 -9.27
N LEU A 77 -12.11 8.91 -10.38
CA LEU A 77 -11.21 10.01 -10.78
C LEU A 77 -11.23 11.15 -9.77
N GLU A 78 -12.41 11.47 -9.20
CA GLU A 78 -12.56 12.50 -8.17
C GLU A 78 -11.75 12.15 -6.92
N GLY A 79 -11.80 10.89 -6.48
CA GLY A 79 -10.99 10.37 -5.38
C GLY A 79 -9.50 10.48 -5.66
N ALA A 80 -9.06 10.14 -6.86
CA ALA A 80 -7.67 10.26 -7.27
C ALA A 80 -7.20 11.73 -7.34
N ILE A 81 -8.05 12.64 -7.79
CA ILE A 81 -7.77 14.09 -7.80
C ILE A 81 -7.66 14.61 -6.36
N ALA A 82 -8.57 14.21 -5.46
CA ALA A 82 -8.54 14.58 -4.05
C ALA A 82 -7.26 14.07 -3.37
N PHE A 83 -6.90 12.80 -3.61
CA PHE A 83 -5.64 12.23 -3.11
C PHE A 83 -4.41 12.99 -3.60
N ARG A 84 -4.36 13.28 -4.92
CA ARG A 84 -3.27 14.06 -5.52
C ARG A 84 -3.12 15.42 -4.85
N SER A 85 -4.23 16.12 -4.66
CA SER A 85 -4.23 17.47 -4.08
C SER A 85 -3.78 17.49 -2.62
N GLN A 86 -4.07 16.43 -1.87
CA GLN A 86 -3.76 16.35 -0.44
C GLN A 86 -2.36 15.79 -0.16
N TYR A 87 -1.90 14.82 -0.95
CA TYR A 87 -0.71 14.02 -0.61
C TYR A 87 0.39 14.03 -1.68
N ARG A 88 0.17 14.67 -2.82
CA ARG A 88 1.10 14.63 -3.95
C ARG A 88 1.25 15.99 -4.61
N ASN A 89 2.17 16.08 -5.57
CA ASN A 89 2.26 17.26 -6.43
C ASN A 89 0.95 17.40 -7.25
N PRO A 90 0.26 18.56 -7.23
CA PRO A 90 -0.98 18.76 -7.99
C PRO A 90 -0.87 18.51 -9.49
N HIS A 91 0.33 18.56 -10.04
CA HIS A 91 0.61 18.32 -11.46
C HIS A 91 0.99 16.85 -11.77
N SER A 92 1.01 15.97 -10.77
CA SER A 92 1.29 14.56 -11.01
C SER A 92 0.21 13.95 -11.90
N PRO A 93 0.57 13.21 -12.96
CA PRO A 93 -0.42 12.62 -13.86
C PRO A 93 -1.20 11.50 -13.15
N ILE A 94 -2.48 11.38 -13.51
CA ILE A 94 -3.36 10.28 -13.07
C ILE A 94 -3.60 9.40 -14.29
N TYR A 95 -3.52 8.08 -14.08
CA TYR A 95 -3.72 7.06 -15.10
C TYR A 95 -4.83 6.12 -14.68
N GLU A 96 -5.55 5.60 -15.65
CA GLU A 96 -6.39 4.42 -15.46
C GLU A 96 -5.53 3.20 -15.13
N VAL A 97 -6.09 2.26 -14.40
CA VAL A 97 -5.46 0.97 -14.14
C VAL A 97 -6.51 -0.13 -14.24
N GLU A 98 -6.14 -1.22 -14.91
CA GLU A 98 -6.94 -2.43 -14.97
C GLU A 98 -6.48 -3.39 -13.88
N ALA A 99 -7.42 -3.95 -13.14
CA ALA A 99 -7.15 -4.88 -12.06
C ALA A 99 -8.17 -6.02 -12.05
N ASP A 100 -7.76 -7.17 -11.60
CA ASP A 100 -8.63 -8.31 -11.31
C ASP A 100 -9.29 -8.07 -9.96
N GLU A 101 -10.63 -7.99 -9.95
CA GLU A 101 -11.41 -7.71 -8.74
C GLU A 101 -11.20 -8.76 -7.64
N ASP A 102 -10.88 -10.00 -8.01
CA ASP A 102 -10.61 -11.07 -7.04
C ASP A 102 -9.24 -10.94 -6.34
N LEU A 103 -8.36 -10.11 -6.88
CA LEU A 103 -6.99 -9.93 -6.36
C LEU A 103 -6.76 -8.62 -5.61
N ILE A 104 -7.66 -7.66 -5.75
CA ILE A 104 -7.53 -6.35 -5.11
C ILE A 104 -7.96 -6.38 -3.65
N HIS A 105 -7.52 -5.37 -2.90
CA HIS A 105 -8.04 -5.10 -1.57
C HIS A 105 -8.45 -3.63 -1.47
N ARG A 106 -9.59 -3.38 -0.85
CA ARG A 106 -10.12 -2.06 -0.57
C ARG A 106 -9.97 -1.75 0.92
N GLY A 107 -9.26 -0.67 1.24
CA GLY A 107 -9.05 -0.23 2.62
C GLY A 107 -9.34 1.25 2.80
N ASP A 108 -9.76 1.65 4.00
CA ASP A 108 -9.98 3.05 4.33
C ASP A 108 -8.71 3.68 4.91
N MET A 109 -8.05 4.54 4.13
CA MET A 109 -6.87 5.29 4.56
C MET A 109 -7.14 6.23 5.74
N ALA A 110 -8.38 6.68 5.95
CA ALA A 110 -8.73 7.54 7.07
C ALA A 110 -8.51 6.83 8.43
N LEU A 111 -8.42 5.51 8.44
CA LEU A 111 -8.07 4.70 9.62
C LEU A 111 -6.56 4.62 9.88
N LEU A 112 -5.73 4.99 8.89
CA LEU A 112 -4.28 4.88 8.97
C LEU A 112 -3.66 6.16 9.55
N ASN A 113 -4.07 6.51 10.75
CA ASN A 113 -3.59 7.68 11.48
C ASN A 113 -2.98 7.28 12.83
N ASN A 114 -2.47 8.27 13.54
CA ASN A 114 -1.91 8.06 14.87
C ASN A 114 -2.96 7.53 15.85
N ALA A 115 -2.78 6.30 16.27
CA ALA A 115 -3.51 5.76 17.40
C ALA A 115 -2.80 6.11 18.71
N ASN A 116 -3.58 6.37 19.74
CA ASN A 116 -3.08 6.67 21.07
C ASN A 116 -2.83 5.42 21.95
N SER A 117 -3.10 4.23 21.40
CA SER A 117 -2.83 2.94 22.04
C SER A 117 -2.73 1.82 21.03
N CYS A 118 -2.06 0.72 21.42
CA CYS A 118 -2.01 -0.49 20.60
C CYS A 118 -3.40 -1.09 20.37
N LEU A 119 -4.32 -0.97 21.34
CA LEU A 119 -5.69 -1.46 21.19
C LEU A 119 -6.43 -0.72 20.07
N VAL A 120 -6.38 0.62 20.08
CA VAL A 120 -7.02 1.46 19.05
C VAL A 120 -6.37 1.18 17.69
N TYR A 121 -5.05 1.07 17.65
CA TYR A 121 -4.33 0.77 16.42
C TYR A 121 -4.70 -0.60 15.86
N THR A 122 -4.78 -1.62 16.67
CA THR A 122 -5.22 -2.96 16.25
C THR A 122 -6.65 -2.93 15.68
N TYR A 123 -7.55 -2.18 16.33
CA TYR A 123 -8.92 -2.01 15.87
C TYR A 123 -9.00 -1.31 14.51
N GLN A 124 -8.20 -0.26 14.31
CA GLN A 124 -8.07 0.42 13.01
C GLN A 124 -7.58 -0.51 11.91
N ILE A 125 -6.51 -1.27 12.17
CA ILE A 125 -5.92 -2.23 11.23
C ILE A 125 -6.92 -3.33 10.87
N GLU A 126 -7.66 -3.84 11.85
CA GLU A 126 -8.67 -4.88 11.61
C GLU A 126 -9.74 -4.39 10.63
N HIS A 127 -10.28 -3.19 10.86
CA HIS A 127 -11.25 -2.60 9.94
C HIS A 127 -10.68 -2.33 8.56
N TYR A 128 -9.43 -1.85 8.49
CA TYR A 128 -8.75 -1.64 7.22
C TYR A 128 -8.69 -2.94 6.39
N TRP A 129 -8.20 -4.03 7.01
CA TRP A 129 -8.10 -5.33 6.33
C TRP A 129 -9.42 -6.09 6.17
N ALA A 130 -10.46 -5.68 6.88
CA ALA A 130 -11.82 -6.17 6.65
C ALA A 130 -12.54 -5.43 5.51
N GLY A 131 -11.96 -4.34 4.97
CA GLY A 131 -12.60 -3.49 3.97
C GLY A 131 -13.78 -2.70 4.52
N THR A 132 -13.79 -2.45 5.84
CA THR A 132 -14.84 -1.71 6.55
C THR A 132 -14.29 -0.43 7.16
N THR A 133 -15.17 0.46 7.59
CA THR A 133 -14.77 1.71 8.24
C THR A 133 -15.70 2.07 9.40
N PHE A 134 -15.17 2.85 10.34
CA PHE A 134 -15.92 3.60 11.33
C PHE A 134 -15.65 5.12 11.19
N SER A 135 -14.88 5.53 10.17
CA SER A 135 -14.66 6.94 9.86
C SER A 135 -15.94 7.60 9.37
N GLN A 136 -16.21 8.83 9.81
CA GLN A 136 -17.30 9.66 9.29
C GLN A 136 -17.01 10.19 7.89
N GLN A 137 -15.73 10.21 7.50
CA GLN A 137 -15.25 10.65 6.20
C GLN A 137 -14.20 9.63 5.70
N PRO A 138 -14.64 8.46 5.22
CA PRO A 138 -13.74 7.44 4.73
C PRO A 138 -12.98 7.92 3.48
N PHE A 139 -11.74 7.51 3.37
CA PHE A 139 -10.92 7.76 2.22
C PHE A 139 -10.38 6.44 1.67
N TRP A 140 -11.09 5.89 0.68
CA TRP A 140 -10.83 4.57 0.17
C TRP A 140 -9.63 4.52 -0.77
N GLU A 141 -8.74 3.57 -0.52
CA GLU A 141 -7.68 3.17 -1.43
C GLU A 141 -7.91 1.73 -1.91
N ILE A 142 -7.44 1.44 -3.11
CA ILE A 142 -7.43 0.11 -3.69
C ILE A 142 -5.98 -0.34 -3.82
N LEU A 143 -5.68 -1.48 -3.22
CA LEU A 143 -4.39 -2.17 -3.37
C LEU A 143 -4.49 -3.10 -4.58
N ILE A 144 -3.62 -2.89 -5.55
CA ILE A 144 -3.56 -3.70 -6.78
C ILE A 144 -2.20 -4.39 -6.81
N PRO A 145 -2.17 -5.74 -6.66
CA PRO A 145 -0.93 -6.50 -6.71
C PRO A 145 -0.20 -6.36 -8.04
N LEU A 146 1.12 -6.35 -8.00
CA LEU A 146 1.94 -6.36 -9.20
C LEU A 146 2.03 -7.78 -9.82
N PRO A 147 2.12 -7.87 -11.15
CA PRO A 147 2.17 -6.79 -12.15
C PRO A 147 0.78 -6.18 -12.41
N ALA A 148 0.72 -4.89 -12.73
CA ALA A 148 -0.52 -4.17 -13.04
C ALA A 148 -0.44 -3.50 -14.42
N THR A 149 -1.57 -3.45 -15.12
CA THR A 149 -1.68 -2.81 -16.43
C THR A 149 -2.13 -1.36 -16.28
N ILE A 150 -1.31 -0.44 -16.77
CA ILE A 150 -1.61 1.00 -16.77
C ILE A 150 -2.23 1.36 -18.12
N GLY A 151 -3.43 1.94 -18.08
CA GLY A 151 -4.17 2.46 -19.21
C GLY A 151 -3.80 3.90 -19.59
N ASN A 152 -4.78 4.67 -20.01
CA ASN A 152 -4.59 6.04 -20.48
C ASN A 152 -4.37 7.02 -19.32
N ARG A 153 -3.69 8.12 -19.63
CA ARG A 153 -3.67 9.27 -18.73
C ARG A 153 -5.05 9.95 -18.77
N VAL A 154 -5.64 10.23 -17.60
CA VAL A 154 -6.98 10.82 -17.45
C VAL A 154 -6.96 12.20 -16.78
N ALA A 155 -5.85 12.60 -16.13
CA ALA A 155 -5.67 13.95 -15.60
C ALA A 155 -4.18 14.34 -15.42
#